data_a26074494dda41e17857ea880c6df693
#
_entry.id   a26074494dda41e17857ea880c6df693
#
_cell.length_a   1.000
_cell.length_b   1.000
_cell.length_c   1.000
_cell.angle_alpha   90.00
_cell.angle_beta   90.00
_cell.angle_gamma   90.00
#
_symmetry.space_group_name_H-M   'P 1'
#
loop_
_entity.id
_entity.type
_entity.pdbx_description
1 polymer ?
#
loop_
_entity_poly.entity_id
_entity_poly.type
_entity_poly.pdbx_seq_one_letter_code
_entity_poly.pdbx_strand_id
1 'polypeptide(L)'
;MFQNLRKSKKLLLIAMTCATFAIAGCGSDSTKTTADNGTSVTWSETFDGTKTDFAVKSAPTHAVSMSQATTEMMLQLGLEDKMAGTAFKEEEIYPPLQAAYDKVKVLSDKWPSYEVFMSVKPDFATGWPDSFSKRAIPA
;
A
#
# COMPACT_ATOMS: atom_id res chain seq x y z
N MET A 1 48.57 15.03 56.70
CA MET A 1 49.71 15.76 56.17
C MET A 1 49.37 15.97 54.69
N PHE A 2 48.66 17.05 54.34
CA PHE A 2 49.15 18.24 53.66
C PHE A 2 49.90 17.83 52.36
N GLN A 3 49.62 18.26 51.19
CA GLN A 3 49.14 19.52 50.61
C GLN A 3 48.89 19.26 49.14
N ASN A 4 47.83 19.90 48.63
CA ASN A 4 47.91 21.02 47.69
C ASN A 4 48.53 20.71 46.31
N LEU A 5 47.77 20.97 45.26
CA LEU A 5 47.85 22.18 44.47
C LEU A 5 46.95 22.03 43.24
N ARG A 6 45.95 22.86 43.16
CA ARG A 6 45.90 24.04 42.31
C ARG A 6 46.17 23.83 40.82
N LYS A 7 45.06 24.10 40.12
CA LYS A 7 45.02 24.88 38.90
C LYS A 7 45.62 24.31 37.62
N SER A 8 44.78 23.86 36.72
CA SER A 8 44.80 24.58 35.45
C SER A 8 43.51 24.36 34.70
N LYS A 9 42.73 25.41 34.60
CA LYS A 9 41.64 25.56 33.65
C LYS A 9 42.28 25.58 32.27
N LYS A 10 42.13 24.53 31.51
CA LYS A 10 42.27 24.59 30.07
C LYS A 10 40.96 24.08 29.50
N LEU A 11 40.15 25.05 29.14
CA LEU A 11 38.98 24.98 28.29
C LEU A 11 39.45 24.40 26.97
N LEU A 12 39.24 23.11 26.77
CA LEU A 12 39.41 22.49 25.47
C LEU A 12 38.02 22.48 24.80
N LEU A 13 37.76 23.48 24.01
CA LEU A 13 36.71 23.51 23.04
C LEU A 13 37.01 22.42 22.00
N ILE A 14 36.38 21.26 22.18
CA ILE A 14 36.33 20.26 21.13
C ILE A 14 35.19 20.70 20.21
N ALA A 15 35.55 21.36 19.11
CA ALA A 15 34.69 21.57 17.99
C ALA A 15 34.37 20.21 17.38
N MET A 16 33.17 19.72 17.68
CA MET A 16 32.63 18.49 17.10
C MET A 16 32.16 18.84 15.67
N THR A 17 33.08 18.68 14.74
CA THR A 17 32.78 18.70 13.31
C THR A 17 31.86 17.52 12.99
N CYS A 18 30.55 17.79 12.90
CA CYS A 18 29.59 16.85 12.30
C CYS A 18 29.96 16.70 10.82
N ALA A 19 30.68 15.66 10.50
CA ALA A 19 30.82 15.19 9.13
C ALA A 19 29.45 14.61 8.72
N THR A 20 28.69 15.40 7.97
CA THR A 20 27.51 14.93 7.27
C THR A 20 27.96 13.96 6.17
N PHE A 21 27.87 12.66 6.47
CA PHE A 21 27.94 11.64 5.44
C PHE A 21 26.68 11.78 4.55
N ALA A 22 26.84 12.43 3.43
CA ALA A 22 25.88 12.34 2.34
C ALA A 22 25.97 10.92 1.79
N ILE A 23 25.06 10.05 2.22
CA ILE A 23 24.84 8.77 1.57
C ILE A 23 24.14 9.08 0.25
N ALA A 24 24.94 9.19 -0.82
CA ALA A 24 24.43 9.16 -2.17
C ALA A 24 23.97 7.72 -2.47
N GLY A 25 22.75 7.40 -2.04
CA GLY A 25 22.05 6.21 -2.48
C GLY A 25 21.65 6.40 -3.94
N CYS A 26 22.36 5.77 -4.87
CA CYS A 26 21.89 5.57 -6.21
C CYS A 26 20.66 4.67 -6.17
N GLY A 27 19.53 5.26 -6.40
CA GLY A 27 18.26 4.61 -6.64
C GLY A 27 17.45 5.57 -7.48
N SER A 28 17.73 5.57 -8.77
CA SER A 28 16.95 6.33 -9.74
C SER A 28 15.63 5.63 -9.95
N ASP A 29 14.59 6.12 -9.32
CA ASP A 29 13.34 6.46 -10.00
C ASP A 29 12.54 7.31 -9.02
N SER A 30 12.47 8.59 -9.36
CA SER A 30 11.76 9.56 -8.55
C SER A 30 10.27 9.35 -8.75
N THR A 31 9.69 8.43 -7.97
CA THR A 31 8.26 8.49 -7.72
C THR A 31 8.00 9.72 -6.88
N LYS A 32 7.72 10.82 -7.54
CA LYS A 32 7.34 12.07 -6.88
C LYS A 32 5.94 11.90 -6.35
N THR A 33 5.83 11.28 -5.17
CA THR A 33 4.57 11.26 -4.41
C THR A 33 4.35 12.65 -3.87
N THR A 34 3.62 13.46 -4.59
CA THR A 34 3.13 14.74 -4.09
C THR A 34 1.86 14.45 -3.32
N ALA A 35 1.99 14.27 -2.01
CA ALA A 35 0.83 14.28 -1.12
C ALA A 35 0.34 15.73 -1.03
N ASP A 36 -0.58 16.09 -1.91
CA ASP A 36 -1.39 17.28 -1.75
C ASP A 36 -2.53 16.97 -0.76
N ASN A 37 -2.95 17.93 0.03
CA ASN A 37 -3.94 17.83 1.12
C ASN A 37 -5.34 17.33 0.71
N GLY A 38 -5.47 16.68 -0.38
CA GLY A 38 -6.66 16.04 -0.93
C GLY A 38 -6.30 14.76 -1.64
N THR A 39 -5.78 13.77 -0.96
CA THR A 39 -5.75 12.33 -1.35
C THR A 39 -5.52 11.98 -2.83
N SER A 40 -5.06 12.86 -3.69
CA SER A 40 -4.68 12.47 -5.05
C SER A 40 -3.28 11.88 -5.08
N VAL A 41 -3.15 10.69 -5.66
CA VAL A 41 -1.85 10.01 -5.85
C VAL A 41 -1.63 9.82 -7.33
N THR A 42 -0.44 10.21 -7.80
CA THR A 42 -0.02 9.98 -9.18
C THR A 42 1.28 9.18 -9.18
N TRP A 43 1.38 8.22 -10.08
CA TRP A 43 2.60 7.46 -10.29
C TRP A 43 2.73 7.06 -11.76
N SER A 44 3.91 6.62 -12.13
CA SER A 44 4.17 6.11 -13.48
C SER A 44 4.78 4.73 -13.36
N GLU A 45 4.36 3.84 -14.23
CA GLU A 45 4.98 2.52 -14.38
C GLU A 45 5.38 2.29 -15.83
N THR A 46 6.46 1.52 -15.99
CA THR A 46 6.89 1.08 -17.33
C THR A 46 6.68 -0.42 -17.41
N PHE A 47 5.76 -0.82 -18.26
CA PHE A 47 5.51 -2.22 -18.56
C PHE A 47 5.79 -2.48 -20.04
N ASP A 48 6.60 -3.49 -20.32
CA ASP A 48 7.00 -3.87 -21.69
C ASP A 48 7.48 -2.67 -22.55
N GLY A 49 8.32 -1.82 -21.93
CA GLY A 49 8.87 -0.63 -22.58
C GLY A 49 7.89 0.53 -22.77
N THR A 50 6.64 0.37 -22.37
CA THR A 50 5.61 1.41 -22.44
C THR A 50 5.42 2.07 -21.09
N LYS A 51 5.70 3.37 -20.99
CA LYS A 51 5.44 4.15 -19.79
C LYS A 51 3.95 4.53 -19.72
N THR A 52 3.33 4.23 -18.60
CA THR A 52 1.93 4.59 -18.32
C THR A 52 1.87 5.44 -17.06
N ASP A 53 1.19 6.57 -17.14
CA ASP A 53 0.95 7.46 -16.00
C ASP A 53 -0.42 7.15 -15.40
N PHE A 54 -0.44 6.99 -14.08
CA PHE A 54 -1.66 6.72 -13.31
C PHE A 54 -1.96 7.88 -12.38
N ALA A 55 -3.25 8.13 -12.16
CA ALA A 55 -3.72 9.14 -11.23
C ALA A 55 -4.98 8.64 -10.50
N VAL A 56 -4.93 8.65 -9.19
CA VAL A 56 -6.08 8.39 -8.32
C VAL A 56 -6.42 9.68 -7.60
N LYS A 57 -7.62 10.19 -7.83
CA LYS A 57 -8.05 11.51 -7.30
C LYS A 57 -8.49 11.47 -5.84
N SER A 58 -8.91 10.29 -5.36
CA SER A 58 -9.34 10.07 -3.98
C SER A 58 -9.09 8.63 -3.59
N ALA A 59 -8.94 8.36 -2.29
CA ALA A 59 -8.86 7.00 -1.80
C ALA A 59 -10.13 6.22 -2.16
N PRO A 60 -10.02 4.99 -2.68
CA PRO A 60 -11.17 4.13 -2.95
C PRO A 60 -12.02 3.88 -1.71
N THR A 61 -13.32 3.75 -1.89
CA THR A 61 -14.30 3.50 -0.83
C THR A 61 -15.18 2.28 -1.11
N HIS A 62 -15.13 1.75 -2.33
CA HIS A 62 -15.90 0.60 -2.80
C HIS A 62 -14.98 -0.38 -3.52
N ALA A 63 -13.96 -0.84 -2.82
CA ALA A 63 -12.98 -1.75 -3.40
C ALA A 63 -13.56 -3.17 -3.52
N VAL A 64 -13.23 -3.85 -4.61
CA VAL A 64 -13.54 -5.28 -4.81
C VAL A 64 -12.24 -6.06 -4.97
N SER A 65 -12.09 -7.09 -4.15
CA SER A 65 -11.00 -8.05 -4.29
C SER A 65 -11.46 -9.30 -5.03
N MET A 66 -10.73 -9.68 -6.08
CA MET A 66 -11.06 -10.75 -7.00
C MET A 66 -10.21 -12.01 -6.79
N SER A 67 -9.52 -12.12 -5.65
CA SER A 67 -8.76 -13.32 -5.26
C SER A 67 -8.57 -13.37 -3.74
N GLN A 68 -8.36 -14.56 -3.20
CA GLN A 68 -8.10 -14.73 -1.77
C GLN A 68 -6.86 -13.96 -1.32
N ALA A 69 -5.76 -14.04 -2.06
CA ALA A 69 -4.50 -13.39 -1.69
C ALA A 69 -4.66 -11.88 -1.55
N THR A 70 -5.33 -11.22 -2.51
CA THR A 70 -5.58 -9.77 -2.43
C THR A 70 -6.63 -9.43 -1.39
N THR A 71 -7.60 -10.31 -1.12
CA THR A 71 -8.55 -10.16 -0.02
C THR A 71 -7.83 -10.15 1.32
N GLU A 72 -7.02 -11.15 1.61
CA GLU A 72 -6.28 -11.23 2.87
C GLU A 72 -5.28 -10.07 3.04
N MET A 73 -4.66 -9.61 1.95
CA MET A 73 -3.81 -8.42 1.96
C MET A 73 -4.60 -7.17 2.40
N MET A 74 -5.78 -6.94 1.84
CA MET A 74 -6.63 -5.81 2.20
C MET A 74 -7.11 -5.90 3.65
N LEU A 75 -7.50 -7.09 4.10
CA LEU A 75 -7.90 -7.33 5.49
C LEU A 75 -6.73 -7.12 6.46
N GLN A 76 -5.52 -7.56 6.10
CA GLN A 76 -4.32 -7.34 6.91
C GLN A 76 -3.98 -5.85 7.07
N LEU A 77 -4.37 -5.02 6.10
CA LEU A 77 -4.24 -3.57 6.14
C LEU A 77 -5.41 -2.87 6.88
N GLY A 78 -6.40 -3.61 7.40
CA GLY A 78 -7.56 -3.06 8.07
C GLY A 78 -8.51 -2.30 7.14
N LEU A 79 -8.62 -2.74 5.90
CA LEU A 79 -9.42 -2.07 4.87
C LEU A 79 -10.80 -2.71 4.65
N GLU A 80 -11.26 -3.58 5.53
CA GLU A 80 -12.56 -4.27 5.39
C GLU A 80 -13.72 -3.30 5.20
N ASP A 81 -13.71 -2.14 5.86
CA ASP A 81 -14.74 -1.10 5.74
C ASP A 81 -14.70 -0.35 4.40
N LYS A 82 -13.65 -0.54 3.60
CA LYS A 82 -13.50 0.02 2.25
C LYS A 82 -13.81 -1.00 1.17
N MET A 83 -14.09 -2.24 1.54
CA MET A 83 -14.38 -3.31 0.61
C MET A 83 -15.89 -3.41 0.35
N ALA A 84 -16.30 -3.21 -0.90
CA ALA A 84 -17.67 -3.45 -1.36
C ALA A 84 -17.94 -4.95 -1.58
N GLY A 85 -16.88 -5.74 -1.72
CA GLY A 85 -16.99 -7.17 -1.83
C GLY A 85 -15.68 -7.90 -2.11
N THR A 86 -15.76 -9.21 -2.01
CA THR A 86 -14.70 -10.14 -2.34
C THR A 86 -15.20 -11.32 -3.16
N ALA A 87 -14.32 -11.98 -3.88
CA ALA A 87 -14.64 -13.18 -4.66
C ALA A 87 -13.42 -14.11 -4.76
N PHE A 88 -13.66 -15.33 -5.24
CA PHE A 88 -12.64 -16.31 -5.50
C PHE A 88 -11.84 -16.70 -4.24
N LYS A 89 -12.57 -17.21 -3.24
CA LYS A 89 -11.95 -17.84 -2.08
C LYS A 89 -11.51 -19.25 -2.47
N GLU A 90 -10.23 -19.55 -2.35
CA GLU A 90 -9.64 -20.82 -2.76
C GLU A 90 -9.54 -21.80 -1.61
N GLU A 91 -9.22 -21.30 -0.42
CA GLU A 91 -8.99 -22.06 0.79
C GLU A 91 -9.60 -21.36 2.01
N GLU A 92 -9.39 -21.89 3.20
CA GLU A 92 -9.80 -21.22 4.42
C GLU A 92 -9.02 -19.90 4.63
N ILE A 93 -9.75 -18.88 5.05
CA ILE A 93 -9.14 -17.58 5.36
C ILE A 93 -8.18 -17.75 6.54
N TYR A 94 -7.05 -17.08 6.49
CA TYR A 94 -6.10 -17.04 7.59
C TYR A 94 -6.82 -16.69 8.90
N PRO A 95 -6.80 -17.57 9.93
CA PRO A 95 -7.68 -17.46 11.09
C PRO A 95 -7.72 -16.08 11.77
N PRO A 96 -6.59 -15.34 11.92
CA PRO A 96 -6.63 -14.00 12.49
C PRO A 96 -7.43 -12.98 11.68
N LEU A 97 -7.68 -13.22 10.39
CA LEU A 97 -8.43 -12.32 9.51
C LEU A 97 -9.91 -12.73 9.36
N GLN A 98 -10.32 -13.86 9.90
CA GLN A 98 -11.68 -14.39 9.72
C GLN A 98 -12.74 -13.38 10.16
N ALA A 99 -12.59 -12.75 11.33
CA ALA A 99 -13.56 -11.79 11.83
C ALA A 99 -13.68 -10.51 10.96
N ALA A 100 -12.61 -10.12 10.28
CA ALA A 100 -12.63 -9.03 9.30
C ALA A 100 -13.26 -9.49 7.98
N TYR A 101 -12.93 -10.71 7.54
CA TYR A 101 -13.52 -11.31 6.35
C TYR A 101 -15.04 -11.45 6.44
N ASP A 102 -15.56 -11.84 7.59
CA ASP A 102 -17.01 -12.05 7.83
C ASP A 102 -17.82 -10.75 7.68
N LYS A 103 -17.17 -9.59 7.72
CA LYS A 103 -17.81 -8.29 7.46
C LYS A 103 -17.92 -7.97 5.97
N VAL A 104 -17.12 -8.61 5.13
CA VAL A 104 -17.04 -8.30 3.72
C VAL A 104 -18.02 -9.18 2.93
N LYS A 105 -18.80 -8.56 2.05
CA LYS A 105 -19.76 -9.26 1.21
C LYS A 105 -19.01 -10.19 0.23
N VAL A 106 -19.31 -11.48 0.25
CA VAL A 106 -18.86 -12.44 -0.76
C VAL A 106 -19.77 -12.30 -1.99
N LEU A 107 -19.18 -11.94 -3.12
CA LEU A 107 -19.89 -11.75 -4.38
C LEU A 107 -20.09 -13.06 -5.14
N SER A 108 -19.10 -13.93 -5.06
CA SER A 108 -19.11 -15.24 -5.70
C SER A 108 -18.01 -16.14 -5.12
N ASP A 109 -18.21 -17.44 -5.13
CA ASP A 109 -17.18 -18.43 -4.78
C ASP A 109 -16.07 -18.50 -5.83
N LYS A 110 -16.38 -18.06 -7.04
CA LYS A 110 -15.43 -17.89 -8.16
C LYS A 110 -15.47 -16.45 -8.64
N TRP A 111 -15.05 -16.19 -9.86
CA TRP A 111 -15.19 -14.85 -10.43
C TRP A 111 -16.67 -14.54 -10.64
N PRO A 112 -17.14 -13.38 -10.17
CA PRO A 112 -18.52 -12.98 -10.35
C PRO A 112 -18.81 -12.66 -11.83
N SER A 113 -20.08 -12.70 -12.21
CA SER A 113 -20.47 -12.12 -13.48
C SER A 113 -20.28 -10.59 -13.46
N TYR A 114 -20.21 -9.99 -14.65
CA TYR A 114 -20.07 -8.54 -14.76
C TYR A 114 -21.19 -7.79 -14.02
N GLU A 115 -22.43 -8.29 -14.12
CA GLU A 115 -23.59 -7.68 -13.47
C GLU A 115 -23.45 -7.73 -11.93
N VAL A 116 -23.00 -8.86 -11.39
CA VAL A 116 -22.76 -9.01 -9.95
C VAL A 116 -21.63 -8.09 -9.49
N PHE A 117 -20.53 -8.03 -10.25
CA PHE A 117 -19.43 -7.12 -9.98
C PHE A 117 -19.87 -5.65 -9.98
N MET A 118 -20.59 -5.22 -11.02
CA MET A 118 -21.08 -3.84 -11.15
C MET A 118 -22.19 -3.48 -10.16
N SER A 119 -22.92 -4.48 -9.63
CA SER A 119 -24.00 -4.23 -8.66
C SER A 119 -23.54 -3.56 -7.38
N VAL A 120 -22.26 -3.73 -7.00
CA VAL A 120 -21.64 -3.10 -5.82
C VAL A 120 -20.96 -1.79 -6.14
N LYS A 121 -21.05 -1.28 -7.39
CA LYS A 121 -20.50 -0.01 -7.86
C LYS A 121 -19.04 0.19 -7.47
N PRO A 122 -18.14 -0.70 -7.87
CA PRO A 122 -16.75 -0.64 -7.47
C PRO A 122 -16.06 0.62 -8.02
N ASP A 123 -15.24 1.25 -7.20
CA ASP A 123 -14.34 2.34 -7.58
C ASP A 123 -12.88 1.89 -7.64
N PHE A 124 -12.61 0.67 -7.20
CA PHE A 124 -11.31 0.01 -7.27
C PHE A 124 -11.50 -1.51 -7.34
N ALA A 125 -10.64 -2.17 -8.09
CA ALA A 125 -10.60 -3.63 -8.14
C ALA A 125 -9.17 -4.14 -8.12
N THR A 126 -8.94 -5.23 -7.40
CA THR A 126 -7.64 -5.89 -7.31
C THR A 126 -7.79 -7.39 -7.42
N GLY A 127 -6.78 -8.06 -7.95
CA GLY A 127 -6.76 -9.50 -8.16
C GLY A 127 -5.64 -9.91 -9.09
N TRP A 128 -5.67 -11.15 -9.52
CA TRP A 128 -4.75 -11.65 -10.54
C TRP A 128 -5.13 -11.13 -11.93
N PRO A 129 -4.19 -11.04 -12.90
CA PRO A 129 -4.50 -10.61 -14.27
C PRO A 129 -5.67 -11.38 -14.90
N ASP A 130 -5.77 -12.69 -14.63
CA ASP A 130 -6.86 -13.53 -15.15
C ASP A 130 -8.23 -13.16 -14.58
N SER A 131 -8.28 -12.55 -13.38
CA SER A 131 -9.53 -12.07 -12.77
C SER A 131 -10.20 -10.96 -13.60
N PHE A 132 -9.41 -10.26 -14.40
CA PHE A 132 -9.84 -9.15 -15.26
C PHE A 132 -9.84 -9.52 -16.75
N SER A 133 -9.70 -10.81 -17.05
CA SER A 133 -9.79 -11.27 -18.44
C SER A 133 -11.20 -11.07 -19.00
N LYS A 134 -11.33 -11.01 -20.33
CA LYS A 134 -12.62 -10.87 -21.03
C LYS A 134 -13.66 -11.96 -20.66
N ARG A 135 -13.24 -13.05 -20.02
CA ARG A 135 -14.14 -14.08 -19.53
C ARG A 135 -14.72 -13.76 -18.15
N ALA A 136 -13.98 -13.03 -17.34
CA ALA A 136 -14.41 -12.66 -15.98
C ALA A 136 -15.15 -11.33 -15.99
N ILE A 137 -14.57 -10.30 -16.60
CA ILE A 137 -15.17 -8.96 -16.71
C ILE A 137 -15.00 -8.50 -18.16
N PRO A 138 -16.01 -8.66 -18.99
CA PRO A 138 -15.97 -8.12 -20.37
C PRO A 138 -15.83 -6.60 -20.32
N ALA A 139 -14.96 -6.07 -21.16
CA ALA A 139 -14.76 -4.63 -21.31
C ALA A 139 -15.94 -4.00 -22.05
#